data_a4907711085d0921a51370d46cebf4d8
#
_entry.id   a4907711085d0921a51370d46cebf4d8
#
_cell.length_a   1.000
_cell.length_b   1.000
_cell.length_c   1.000
_cell.angle_alpha   90.00
_cell.angle_beta   90.00
_cell.angle_gamma   90.00
#
_symmetry.space_group_name_H-M   'P 1'
#
loop_
_entity.id
_entity.type
_entity.pdbx_description
1 polymer ?
#
loop_
_entity_poly.entity_id
_entity_poly.type
_entity_poly.pdbx_seq_one_letter_code
_entity_poly.pdbx_strand_id
1 'polypeptide(L)'
;MIDALKTGYAAQNGQFITRMDADDSMPPKKLEYLLDSLQNAGDGYVATGLVKYFSEGQLGEGYQKYEAWLNGLTEASRNFDERYKECVIPSPCWMMKTSDFEKIGGFNSTTYPEDYDLVFRMFEGEMKVVGVREICHHWRDHGQRASRNDENYADNNFLDLKLSYFLKLDYKPNKELFLWGAGNKGKYLAKQLIQQNIPFQWVCNNPKKIGKHIYDKILGDTFKSKPNEETQIIVAVANEESQESIKQVLHSTQAYYFA
;
A
#
# COMPACT_ATOMS: atom_id res chain seq x y z
N MET A 1 -14.74 10.54 -7.97
CA MET A 1 -14.81 9.57 -6.85
C MET A 1 -14.93 10.29 -5.51
N ILE A 2 -13.96 11.07 -5.09
CA ILE A 2 -13.89 11.73 -3.77
C ILE A 2 -15.16 12.54 -3.42
N ASP A 3 -15.70 13.33 -4.35
CA ASP A 3 -16.91 14.12 -4.07
C ASP A 3 -18.14 13.26 -3.80
N ALA A 4 -18.26 12.11 -4.47
CA ALA A 4 -19.32 11.16 -4.19
C ALA A 4 -19.19 10.54 -2.79
N LEU A 5 -17.97 10.22 -2.36
CA LEU A 5 -17.68 9.73 -1.00
C LEU A 5 -18.03 10.79 0.05
N LYS A 6 -17.66 12.06 -0.18
CA LYS A 6 -18.01 13.19 0.71
C LYS A 6 -19.52 13.36 0.82
N THR A 7 -20.23 13.29 -0.30
CA THR A 7 -21.70 13.42 -0.34
C THR A 7 -22.37 12.30 0.45
N GLY A 8 -21.95 11.04 0.23
CA GLY A 8 -22.47 9.90 0.98
C GLY A 8 -22.16 10.00 2.47
N TYR A 9 -20.94 10.42 2.81
CA TYR A 9 -20.54 10.61 4.21
C TYR A 9 -21.35 11.70 4.91
N ALA A 10 -21.64 12.81 4.24
CA ALA A 10 -22.43 13.91 4.82
C ALA A 10 -23.87 13.50 5.15
N ALA A 11 -24.40 12.46 4.49
CA ALA A 11 -25.76 11.97 4.71
C ALA A 11 -25.86 10.85 5.78
N GLN A 12 -24.72 10.30 6.26
CA GLN A 12 -24.70 9.24 7.25
C GLN A 12 -24.76 9.79 8.67
N ASN A 13 -25.30 9.01 9.63
CA ASN A 13 -25.35 9.30 11.06
C ASN A 13 -25.04 8.09 11.93
N GLY A 14 -24.38 7.06 11.33
CA GLY A 14 -24.02 5.83 12.01
C GLY A 14 -22.81 5.97 12.95
N GLN A 15 -22.75 5.15 13.97
CA GLN A 15 -21.59 5.07 14.88
C GLN A 15 -20.38 4.40 14.23
N PHE A 16 -20.62 3.60 13.20
CA PHE A 16 -19.61 2.91 12.41
C PHE A 16 -19.76 3.31 10.94
N ILE A 17 -18.64 3.35 10.25
CA ILE A 17 -18.56 3.64 8.83
C ILE A 17 -17.87 2.50 8.08
N THR A 18 -18.38 2.18 6.91
CA THR A 18 -17.80 1.27 5.93
C THR A 18 -18.08 1.80 4.52
N ARG A 19 -17.34 1.30 3.53
CA ARG A 19 -17.55 1.61 2.12
C ARG A 19 -18.01 0.36 1.37
N MET A 20 -18.80 0.57 0.34
CA MET A 20 -19.19 -0.46 -0.63
C MET A 20 -19.13 0.14 -2.03
N ASP A 21 -18.48 -0.54 -2.96
CA ASP A 21 -18.45 -0.14 -4.35
C ASP A 21 -19.69 -0.72 -5.08
N ALA A 22 -20.27 0.05 -5.98
CA ALA A 22 -21.60 -0.24 -6.58
C ALA A 22 -21.60 -1.44 -7.53
N ASP A 23 -20.43 -1.82 -8.05
CA ASP A 23 -20.23 -2.91 -9.01
C ASP A 23 -19.80 -4.23 -8.35
N ASP A 24 -19.67 -4.24 -7.02
CA ASP A 24 -19.26 -5.40 -6.22
C ASP A 24 -20.44 -6.13 -5.56
N SER A 25 -20.16 -7.24 -4.88
CA SER A 25 -21.16 -8.00 -4.14
C SER A 25 -20.78 -8.17 -2.67
N MET A 26 -21.72 -7.85 -1.80
CA MET A 26 -21.55 -7.95 -0.34
C MET A 26 -22.08 -9.28 0.18
N PRO A 27 -21.24 -10.11 0.82
CA PRO A 27 -21.71 -11.30 1.54
C PRO A 27 -22.71 -10.93 2.65
N PRO A 28 -23.72 -11.78 2.94
CA PRO A 28 -24.82 -11.44 3.86
C PRO A 28 -24.37 -11.03 5.27
N LYS A 29 -23.27 -11.59 5.77
CA LYS A 29 -22.77 -11.37 7.14
C LYS A 29 -21.60 -10.40 7.24
N LYS A 30 -21.21 -9.71 6.16
CA LYS A 30 -20.07 -8.78 6.17
C LYS A 30 -20.12 -7.79 7.32
N LEU A 31 -21.24 -7.09 7.47
CA LEU A 31 -21.38 -6.04 8.49
C LEU A 31 -21.33 -6.63 9.92
N GLU A 32 -21.96 -7.78 10.14
CA GLU A 32 -21.92 -8.50 11.43
C GLU A 32 -20.47 -8.86 11.79
N TYR A 33 -19.75 -9.54 10.92
CA TYR A 33 -18.37 -9.98 11.19
C TYR A 33 -17.42 -8.81 11.46
N LEU A 34 -17.49 -7.75 10.65
CA LEU A 34 -16.65 -6.56 10.84
C LEU A 34 -16.99 -5.84 12.15
N LEU A 35 -18.29 -5.70 12.48
CA LEU A 35 -18.76 -5.05 13.70
C LEU A 35 -18.33 -5.82 14.95
N ASP A 36 -18.57 -7.13 14.99
CA ASP A 36 -18.19 -7.99 16.11
C ASP A 36 -16.70 -7.91 16.40
N SER A 37 -15.89 -7.93 15.35
CA SER A 37 -14.43 -7.80 15.46
C SER A 37 -14.01 -6.45 16.04
N LEU A 38 -14.64 -5.34 15.62
CA LEU A 38 -14.38 -4.00 16.18
C LEU A 38 -14.82 -3.87 17.63
N GLN A 39 -15.99 -4.42 18.00
CA GLN A 39 -16.48 -4.37 19.37
C GLN A 39 -15.54 -5.12 20.31
N ASN A 40 -14.97 -6.24 19.87
CA ASN A 40 -13.99 -7.01 20.64
C ASN A 40 -12.61 -6.34 20.71
N ALA A 41 -12.18 -5.61 19.66
CA ALA A 41 -10.89 -4.95 19.58
C ALA A 41 -10.86 -3.61 20.34
N GLY A 42 -11.96 -2.86 20.35
CA GLY A 42 -12.08 -1.55 21.00
C GLY A 42 -11.81 -0.35 20.09
N ASP A 43 -11.32 0.74 20.68
CA ASP A 43 -11.04 2.00 19.98
C ASP A 43 -9.72 1.96 19.21
N GLY A 44 -9.61 2.76 18.15
CA GLY A 44 -8.38 2.89 17.35
C GLY A 44 -8.13 1.68 16.43
N TYR A 45 -9.15 0.89 16.11
CA TYR A 45 -9.03 -0.22 15.19
C TYR A 45 -9.82 0.01 13.90
N VAL A 46 -9.28 -0.52 12.81
CA VAL A 46 -9.99 -0.77 11.56
C VAL A 46 -10.15 -2.28 11.37
N ALA A 47 -11.38 -2.74 11.20
CA ALA A 47 -11.66 -4.13 10.83
C ALA A 47 -11.62 -4.25 9.30
N THR A 48 -10.98 -5.31 8.80
CA THR A 48 -11.01 -5.68 7.38
C THR A 48 -11.16 -7.19 7.26
N GLY A 49 -11.87 -7.66 6.23
CA GLY A 49 -12.10 -9.09 6.03
C GLY A 49 -11.44 -9.61 4.76
N LEU A 50 -11.52 -10.93 4.57
CA LEU A 50 -11.03 -11.56 3.36
C LEU A 50 -11.87 -11.10 2.14
N VAL A 51 -11.20 -10.97 1.02
CA VAL A 51 -11.83 -10.65 -0.26
C VAL A 51 -11.78 -11.85 -1.20
N LYS A 52 -12.76 -11.94 -2.09
CA LYS A 52 -12.79 -12.93 -3.16
C LYS A 52 -13.05 -12.24 -4.49
N TYR A 53 -12.09 -12.31 -5.40
CA TYR A 53 -12.30 -11.82 -6.76
C TYR A 53 -13.20 -12.74 -7.55
N PHE A 54 -14.03 -12.14 -8.41
CA PHE A 54 -14.81 -12.87 -9.41
C PHE A 54 -14.90 -12.06 -10.71
N SER A 55 -15.06 -12.75 -11.80
CA SER A 55 -15.18 -12.18 -13.15
C SER A 55 -16.18 -13.00 -13.97
N GLU A 56 -16.79 -12.41 -14.96
CA GLU A 56 -17.62 -13.14 -15.95
C GLU A 56 -16.76 -14.02 -16.88
N GLY A 57 -15.45 -13.74 -16.97
CA GLY A 57 -14.46 -14.50 -17.70
C GLY A 57 -13.43 -15.16 -16.77
N GLN A 58 -12.26 -15.45 -17.34
CA GLN A 58 -11.15 -15.96 -16.55
C GLN A 58 -10.47 -14.84 -15.76
N LEU A 59 -10.35 -15.01 -14.45
CA LEU A 59 -9.61 -14.08 -13.59
C LEU A 59 -8.12 -14.15 -13.91
N GLY A 60 -7.48 -13.00 -14.16
CA GLY A 60 -6.06 -12.92 -14.44
C GLY A 60 -5.19 -13.35 -13.24
N GLU A 61 -4.05 -13.98 -13.51
CA GLU A 61 -3.11 -14.46 -12.47
C GLU A 61 -2.67 -13.36 -11.49
N GLY A 62 -2.53 -12.12 -11.96
CA GLY A 62 -2.16 -10.97 -11.11
C GLY A 62 -3.19 -10.71 -10.01
N TYR A 63 -4.48 -10.81 -10.33
CA TYR A 63 -5.54 -10.64 -9.33
C TYR A 63 -5.61 -11.81 -8.34
N GLN A 64 -5.34 -13.04 -8.78
CA GLN A 64 -5.29 -14.20 -7.90
C GLN A 64 -4.12 -14.07 -6.90
N LYS A 65 -2.96 -13.64 -7.37
CA LYS A 65 -1.79 -13.38 -6.49
C LYS A 65 -2.04 -12.25 -5.51
N TYR A 66 -2.65 -11.15 -5.98
CA TYR A 66 -3.00 -10.02 -5.12
C TYR A 66 -4.04 -10.44 -4.06
N GLU A 67 -5.09 -11.20 -4.42
CA GLU A 67 -6.06 -11.76 -3.48
C GLU A 67 -5.38 -12.59 -2.39
N ALA A 68 -4.52 -13.53 -2.79
CA ALA A 68 -3.83 -14.42 -1.85
C ALA A 68 -2.90 -13.64 -0.90
N TRP A 69 -2.13 -12.68 -1.44
CA TRP A 69 -1.26 -11.82 -0.64
C TRP A 69 -2.03 -10.95 0.35
N LEU A 70 -3.09 -10.26 -0.10
CA LEU A 70 -3.90 -9.38 0.72
C LEU A 70 -4.63 -10.14 1.83
N ASN A 71 -5.21 -11.30 1.48
CA ASN A 71 -5.88 -12.17 2.44
C ASN A 71 -4.89 -12.71 3.50
N GLY A 72 -3.68 -13.09 3.11
CA GLY A 72 -2.65 -13.51 4.06
C GLY A 72 -2.27 -12.43 5.06
N LEU A 73 -2.16 -11.17 4.63
CA LEU A 73 -1.95 -10.04 5.55
C LEU A 73 -3.13 -9.84 6.50
N THR A 74 -4.35 -9.95 5.98
CA THR A 74 -5.59 -9.81 6.76
C THR A 74 -5.73 -10.91 7.81
N GLU A 75 -5.50 -12.18 7.46
CA GLU A 75 -5.54 -13.31 8.40
C GLU A 75 -4.54 -13.15 9.56
N ALA A 76 -3.40 -12.53 9.28
CA ALA A 76 -2.36 -12.24 10.26
C ALA A 76 -2.59 -10.92 11.01
N SER A 77 -3.56 -10.08 10.61
CA SER A 77 -3.75 -8.69 11.08
C SER A 77 -2.48 -7.82 10.94
N ARG A 78 -1.71 -8.04 9.85
CA ARG A 78 -0.42 -7.42 9.59
C ARG A 78 -0.42 -6.57 8.32
N ASN A 79 -1.58 -6.07 7.94
CA ASN A 79 -1.76 -5.31 6.70
C ASN A 79 -0.75 -4.15 6.58
N PHE A 80 -0.55 -3.37 7.62
CA PHE A 80 0.37 -2.22 7.57
C PHE A 80 1.86 -2.58 7.41
N ASP A 81 2.27 -3.82 7.60
CA ASP A 81 3.67 -4.22 7.44
C ASP A 81 4.15 -4.05 5.99
N GLU A 82 3.26 -4.26 5.02
CA GLU A 82 3.59 -4.13 3.59
C GLU A 82 2.94 -2.90 2.92
N ARG A 83 2.62 -1.85 3.71
CA ARG A 83 1.90 -0.64 3.26
C ARG A 83 2.53 0.11 2.08
N TYR A 84 3.82 -0.07 1.80
CA TYR A 84 4.48 0.53 0.63
C TYR A 84 4.49 -0.37 -0.60
N LYS A 85 4.15 -1.65 -0.48
CA LYS A 85 4.11 -2.57 -1.61
C LYS A 85 2.88 -2.33 -2.48
N GLU A 86 1.70 -2.35 -1.86
CA GLU A 86 0.42 -2.09 -2.50
C GLU A 86 -0.60 -1.63 -1.44
N CYS A 87 -1.82 -1.21 -1.86
CA CYS A 87 -2.90 -0.87 -0.94
C CYS A 87 -3.28 -2.11 -0.12
N VAL A 88 -3.05 -2.05 1.18
CA VAL A 88 -3.14 -3.21 2.09
C VAL A 88 -4.49 -3.38 2.77
N ILE A 89 -5.40 -2.43 2.61
CA ILE A 89 -6.80 -2.53 3.07
C ILE A 89 -7.69 -2.30 1.86
N PRO A 90 -8.49 -3.30 1.46
CA PRO A 90 -9.34 -3.17 0.27
C PRO A 90 -10.35 -2.05 0.45
N SER A 91 -10.40 -1.14 -0.52
CA SER A 91 -11.29 0.03 -0.52
C SER A 91 -12.74 -0.28 -0.10
N PRO A 92 -13.38 -1.36 -0.58
CA PRO A 92 -14.77 -1.68 -0.23
C PRO A 92 -14.89 -2.66 0.96
N CYS A 93 -13.82 -3.03 1.65
CA CYS A 93 -13.87 -4.09 2.66
C CYS A 93 -13.19 -3.70 3.98
N TRP A 94 -13.65 -2.65 4.60
CA TRP A 94 -13.24 -2.22 5.93
C TRP A 94 -14.41 -1.64 6.72
N MET A 95 -14.27 -1.56 8.04
CA MET A 95 -15.16 -0.84 8.94
C MET A 95 -14.36 -0.23 10.09
N MET A 96 -14.75 0.94 10.56
CA MET A 96 -14.20 1.57 11.77
C MET A 96 -15.26 2.43 12.48
N LYS A 97 -14.97 2.89 13.69
CA LYS A 97 -15.80 3.90 14.35
C LYS A 97 -15.78 5.21 13.58
N THR A 98 -16.94 5.85 13.43
CA THR A 98 -17.05 7.15 12.77
C THR A 98 -16.15 8.20 13.44
N SER A 99 -16.05 8.18 14.77
CA SER A 99 -15.16 9.07 15.51
C SER A 99 -13.67 8.89 15.19
N ASP A 100 -13.21 7.65 14.94
CA ASP A 100 -11.83 7.38 14.55
C ASP A 100 -11.58 7.77 13.09
N PHE A 101 -12.58 7.55 12.22
CA PHE A 101 -12.54 8.02 10.83
C PHE A 101 -12.41 9.56 10.73
N GLU A 102 -13.13 10.29 11.57
CA GLU A 102 -13.05 11.76 11.66
C GLU A 102 -11.67 12.22 12.12
N LYS A 103 -11.09 11.58 13.14
CA LYS A 103 -9.74 11.91 13.64
C LYS A 103 -8.65 11.82 12.56
N ILE A 104 -8.76 10.86 11.66
CA ILE A 104 -7.81 10.71 10.53
C ILE A 104 -8.19 11.54 9.31
N GLY A 105 -9.17 12.44 9.42
CA GLY A 105 -9.59 13.38 8.38
C GLY A 105 -10.62 12.84 7.39
N GLY A 106 -11.16 11.65 7.59
CA GLY A 106 -12.25 11.08 6.81
C GLY A 106 -12.00 11.11 5.29
N PHE A 107 -12.99 11.52 4.51
CA PHE A 107 -12.88 11.73 3.07
C PHE A 107 -12.48 13.17 2.67
N ASN A 108 -11.88 13.96 3.58
CA ASN A 108 -11.53 15.36 3.29
C ASN A 108 -10.30 15.52 2.40
N SER A 109 -9.42 14.52 2.34
CA SER A 109 -8.29 14.52 1.41
C SER A 109 -8.75 14.60 -0.05
N THR A 110 -7.94 15.24 -0.88
CA THR A 110 -8.11 15.30 -2.36
C THR A 110 -7.00 14.54 -3.07
N THR A 111 -6.19 13.81 -2.32
CA THR A 111 -5.06 13.03 -2.84
C THR A 111 -5.57 11.73 -3.47
N TYR A 112 -5.02 11.40 -4.63
CA TYR A 112 -5.28 10.14 -5.32
C TYR A 112 -4.01 9.26 -5.36
N PRO A 113 -4.15 7.92 -5.31
CA PRO A 113 -5.40 7.15 -5.12
C PRO A 113 -5.99 7.36 -3.71
N GLU A 114 -7.28 7.68 -3.64
CA GLU A 114 -7.94 8.13 -2.40
C GLU A 114 -8.06 7.05 -1.33
N ASP A 115 -8.19 5.80 -1.75
CA ASP A 115 -8.27 4.65 -0.86
C ASP A 115 -6.90 4.34 -0.25
N TYR A 116 -5.85 4.46 -1.03
CA TYR A 116 -4.49 4.25 -0.54
C TYR A 116 -4.02 5.40 0.35
N ASP A 117 -4.39 6.64 0.03
CA ASP A 117 -4.20 7.79 0.92
C ASP A 117 -4.89 7.56 2.27
N LEU A 118 -6.13 7.05 2.26
CA LEU A 118 -6.86 6.72 3.50
C LEU A 118 -6.10 5.67 4.33
N VAL A 119 -5.55 4.63 3.70
CA VAL A 119 -4.76 3.59 4.38
C VAL A 119 -3.52 4.20 5.05
N PHE A 120 -2.81 5.09 4.38
CA PHE A 120 -1.67 5.78 4.99
C PHE A 120 -2.08 6.68 6.16
N ARG A 121 -3.23 7.37 6.07
CA ARG A 121 -3.75 8.17 7.17
C ARG A 121 -4.22 7.33 8.35
N MET A 122 -4.75 6.13 8.12
CA MET A 122 -5.02 5.15 9.19
C MET A 122 -3.72 4.80 9.93
N PHE A 123 -2.65 4.50 9.20
CA PHE A 123 -1.34 4.18 9.78
C PHE A 123 -0.75 5.39 10.51
N GLU A 124 -0.77 6.57 9.93
CA GLU A 124 -0.33 7.82 10.55
C GLU A 124 -1.08 8.14 11.85
N GLY A 125 -2.37 7.86 11.88
CA GLY A 125 -3.23 7.99 13.07
C GLY A 125 -3.07 6.87 14.08
N GLU A 126 -2.03 6.03 13.94
CA GLU A 126 -1.70 4.92 14.85
C GLU A 126 -2.84 3.89 15.01
N MET A 127 -3.73 3.80 14.01
CA MET A 127 -4.77 2.78 14.00
C MET A 127 -4.15 1.38 13.88
N LYS A 128 -4.83 0.41 14.49
CA LYS A 128 -4.47 -1.00 14.40
C LYS A 128 -5.45 -1.74 13.49
N VAL A 129 -4.99 -2.79 12.83
CA VAL A 129 -5.86 -3.65 12.03
C VAL A 129 -6.35 -4.82 12.87
N VAL A 130 -7.63 -5.14 12.77
CA VAL A 130 -8.19 -6.41 13.17
C VAL A 130 -8.71 -7.15 11.93
N GLY A 131 -8.08 -8.27 11.60
CA GLY A 131 -8.42 -9.10 10.45
C GLY A 131 -9.55 -10.08 10.77
N VAL A 132 -10.58 -10.08 9.94
CA VAL A 132 -11.70 -11.02 9.95
C VAL A 132 -11.39 -12.16 8.99
N ARG A 133 -11.40 -13.41 9.48
CA ARG A 133 -11.04 -14.60 8.68
C ARG A 133 -12.17 -15.16 7.82
N GLU A 134 -13.19 -14.33 7.57
CA GLU A 134 -14.33 -14.64 6.74
C GLU A 134 -14.28 -13.81 5.45
N ILE A 135 -14.84 -14.36 4.36
CA ILE A 135 -15.00 -13.57 3.14
C ILE A 135 -16.05 -12.50 3.39
N CYS A 136 -15.59 -11.26 3.48
CA CYS A 136 -16.43 -10.09 3.70
C CYS A 136 -16.75 -9.33 2.41
N HIS A 137 -16.09 -9.67 1.29
CA HIS A 137 -16.28 -8.93 0.05
C HIS A 137 -16.04 -9.80 -1.18
N HIS A 138 -16.98 -9.74 -2.12
CA HIS A 138 -16.79 -10.28 -3.46
C HIS A 138 -16.46 -9.15 -4.42
N TRP A 139 -15.25 -9.13 -4.94
CA TRP A 139 -14.67 -8.03 -5.72
C TRP A 139 -14.76 -8.35 -7.21
N ARG A 140 -15.58 -7.59 -7.94
CA ARG A 140 -15.79 -7.84 -9.36
C ARG A 140 -14.62 -7.32 -10.19
N ASP A 141 -14.03 -8.17 -11.03
CA ASP A 141 -13.08 -7.77 -12.06
C ASP A 141 -13.78 -7.62 -13.41
N HIS A 142 -13.69 -6.42 -14.00
CA HIS A 142 -14.21 -6.10 -15.33
C HIS A 142 -13.39 -4.98 -15.99
N GLY A 143 -13.50 -4.87 -17.33
CA GLY A 143 -12.69 -3.93 -18.10
C GLY A 143 -12.93 -2.44 -17.85
N GLN A 144 -14.06 -2.08 -17.25
CA GLN A 144 -14.45 -0.67 -17.02
C GLN A 144 -14.11 -0.16 -15.60
N ARG A 145 -13.36 -0.92 -14.80
CA ARG A 145 -12.95 -0.47 -13.47
C ARG A 145 -12.17 0.85 -13.54
N ALA A 146 -12.43 1.76 -12.59
CA ALA A 146 -11.74 3.04 -12.48
C ALA A 146 -10.22 2.87 -12.40
N SER A 147 -9.74 1.89 -11.63
CA SER A 147 -8.31 1.57 -11.51
C SER A 147 -7.60 1.19 -12.81
N ARG A 148 -8.35 0.88 -13.88
CA ARG A 148 -7.80 0.56 -15.22
C ARG A 148 -7.86 1.72 -16.21
N ASN A 149 -8.76 2.69 -15.99
CA ASN A 149 -9.13 3.66 -17.01
C ASN A 149 -9.01 5.13 -16.57
N ASP A 150 -8.93 5.40 -15.28
CA ASP A 150 -8.84 6.76 -14.74
C ASP A 150 -7.38 7.13 -14.50
N GLU A 151 -6.92 8.26 -15.04
CA GLU A 151 -5.56 8.78 -14.93
C GLU A 151 -5.12 9.01 -13.47
N ASN A 152 -6.06 9.22 -12.56
CA ASN A 152 -5.77 9.35 -11.13
C ASN A 152 -5.19 8.07 -10.52
N TYR A 153 -5.38 6.92 -11.17
CA TYR A 153 -4.83 5.63 -10.76
C TYR A 153 -3.63 5.17 -11.64
N ALA A 154 -2.98 6.10 -12.34
CA ALA A 154 -1.78 5.77 -13.08
C ALA A 154 -0.63 5.36 -12.15
N ASP A 155 0.24 4.47 -12.62
CA ASP A 155 1.36 3.89 -11.85
C ASP A 155 2.22 4.93 -11.10
N ASN A 156 2.47 6.08 -11.72
CA ASN A 156 3.29 7.13 -11.12
C ASN A 156 2.62 7.78 -9.91
N ASN A 157 1.29 7.93 -9.89
CA ASN A 157 0.56 8.49 -8.75
C ASN A 157 0.70 7.61 -7.51
N PHE A 158 0.70 6.29 -7.69
CA PHE A 158 0.98 5.36 -6.59
C PHE A 158 2.40 5.53 -6.04
N LEU A 159 3.40 5.70 -6.89
CA LEU A 159 4.80 5.90 -6.46
C LEU A 159 5.00 7.24 -5.77
N ASP A 160 4.36 8.30 -6.23
CA ASP A 160 4.40 9.62 -5.61
C ASP A 160 3.77 9.60 -4.21
N LEU A 161 2.59 8.96 -4.08
CA LEU A 161 1.92 8.79 -2.81
C LEU A 161 2.79 8.01 -1.81
N LYS A 162 3.32 6.86 -2.23
CA LYS A 162 4.20 6.02 -1.41
C LYS A 162 5.43 6.79 -0.94
N LEU A 163 6.10 7.50 -1.85
CA LEU A 163 7.29 8.27 -1.54
C LEU A 163 6.99 9.43 -0.58
N SER A 164 5.89 10.15 -0.79
CA SER A 164 5.46 11.25 0.07
C SER A 164 5.25 10.76 1.51
N TYR A 165 4.51 9.65 1.69
CA TYR A 165 4.28 9.08 3.00
C TYR A 165 5.55 8.45 3.61
N PHE A 166 6.41 7.83 2.81
CA PHE A 166 7.70 7.34 3.30
C PHE A 166 8.55 8.47 3.87
N LEU A 167 8.67 9.57 3.15
CA LEU A 167 9.45 10.74 3.60
C LEU A 167 8.85 11.38 4.85
N LYS A 168 7.54 11.34 5.01
CA LYS A 168 6.83 11.89 6.17
C LYS A 168 6.92 11.00 7.40
N LEU A 169 6.77 9.68 7.25
CA LEU A 169 6.51 8.77 8.36
C LEU A 169 7.73 7.91 8.76
N ASP A 170 8.51 7.49 7.78
CA ASP A 170 9.54 6.48 8.00
C ASP A 170 10.96 6.96 7.70
N TYR A 171 11.14 7.96 6.85
CA TYR A 171 12.47 8.47 6.50
C TYR A 171 13.16 9.12 7.71
N LYS A 172 14.39 8.68 7.97
CA LYS A 172 15.24 9.19 9.03
C LYS A 172 16.48 9.85 8.43
N PRO A 173 16.58 11.18 8.43
CA PRO A 173 17.69 11.90 7.80
C PRO A 173 19.08 11.56 8.36
N ASN A 174 19.15 11.00 9.56
CA ASN A 174 20.40 10.55 10.20
C ASN A 174 20.83 9.14 9.78
N LYS A 175 20.00 8.41 9.00
CA LYS A 175 20.32 7.12 8.41
C LYS A 175 20.62 7.25 6.92
N GLU A 176 21.55 6.47 6.42
CA GLU A 176 21.85 6.42 5.00
C GLU A 176 20.70 5.76 4.22
N LEU A 177 20.21 6.42 3.17
CA LEU A 177 19.14 5.89 2.32
C LEU A 177 19.71 5.18 1.09
N PHE A 178 19.28 3.97 0.87
CA PHE A 178 19.54 3.22 -0.36
C PHE A 178 18.26 3.10 -1.20
N LEU A 179 18.40 3.28 -2.51
CA LEU A 179 17.40 2.90 -3.49
C LEU A 179 17.89 1.65 -4.23
N TRP A 180 17.24 0.52 -3.96
CA TRP A 180 17.60 -0.76 -4.59
C TRP A 180 16.70 -1.05 -5.78
N GLY A 181 17.27 -1.04 -6.97
CA GLY A 181 16.58 -1.31 -8.22
C GLY A 181 16.76 -0.22 -9.26
N ALA A 182 17.05 -0.62 -10.50
CA ALA A 182 17.28 0.28 -11.62
C ALA A 182 16.36 -0.03 -12.83
N GLY A 183 15.16 -0.56 -12.55
CA GLY A 183 14.04 -0.67 -13.48
C GLY A 183 13.27 0.65 -13.61
N ASN A 184 12.11 0.64 -14.27
CA ASN A 184 11.30 1.85 -14.47
C ASN A 184 10.90 2.51 -13.15
N LYS A 185 10.37 1.75 -12.18
CA LYS A 185 10.00 2.25 -10.85
C LYS A 185 11.19 2.86 -10.11
N GLY A 186 12.36 2.16 -10.10
CA GLY A 186 13.57 2.69 -9.48
C GLY A 186 14.10 3.96 -10.12
N LYS A 187 14.04 4.07 -11.45
CA LYS A 187 14.42 5.32 -12.16
C LYS A 187 13.47 6.46 -11.82
N TYR A 188 12.18 6.18 -11.74
CA TYR A 188 11.19 7.18 -11.34
C TYR A 188 11.45 7.70 -9.91
N LEU A 189 11.60 6.80 -8.95
CA LEU A 189 11.89 7.16 -7.55
C LEU A 189 13.22 7.90 -7.41
N ALA A 190 14.27 7.49 -8.15
CA ALA A 190 15.55 8.19 -8.17
C ALA A 190 15.39 9.64 -8.61
N LYS A 191 14.61 9.88 -9.68
CA LYS A 191 14.32 11.23 -10.17
C LYS A 191 13.59 12.07 -9.12
N GLN A 192 12.58 11.50 -8.44
CA GLN A 192 11.84 12.20 -7.39
C GLN A 192 12.73 12.53 -6.17
N LEU A 193 13.57 11.60 -5.73
CA LEU A 193 14.52 11.83 -4.63
C LEU A 193 15.53 12.94 -4.97
N ILE A 194 16.04 12.96 -6.22
CA ILE A 194 16.95 14.03 -6.71
C ILE A 194 16.24 15.39 -6.69
N GLN A 195 15.03 15.46 -7.22
CA GLN A 195 14.23 16.70 -7.26
C GLN A 195 13.95 17.27 -5.88
N GLN A 196 13.78 16.41 -4.89
CA GLN A 196 13.54 16.78 -3.49
C GLN A 196 14.83 16.98 -2.67
N ASN A 197 16.00 16.88 -3.31
CA ASN A 197 17.32 16.98 -2.67
C ASN A 197 17.51 15.97 -1.53
N ILE A 198 16.88 14.79 -1.60
CA ILE A 198 17.07 13.71 -0.65
C ILE A 198 18.34 12.93 -1.03
N PRO A 199 19.35 12.85 -0.14
CA PRO A 199 20.55 12.08 -0.42
C PRO A 199 20.25 10.58 -0.39
N PHE A 200 20.76 9.83 -1.36
CA PHE A 200 20.63 8.38 -1.40
C PHE A 200 21.78 7.75 -2.19
N GLN A 201 22.07 6.49 -1.88
CA GLN A 201 22.89 5.62 -2.71
C GLN A 201 21.98 4.77 -3.62
N TRP A 202 22.28 4.74 -4.90
CA TRP A 202 21.51 3.94 -5.86
C TRP A 202 22.24 2.66 -6.18
N VAL A 203 21.61 1.51 -5.90
CA VAL A 203 22.23 0.19 -6.02
C VAL A 203 21.39 -0.79 -6.83
N CYS A 204 22.05 -1.76 -7.43
CA CYS A 204 21.40 -2.90 -8.06
C CYS A 204 22.34 -4.12 -8.11
N ASN A 205 21.76 -5.28 -8.35
CA ASN A 205 22.47 -6.54 -8.56
C ASN A 205 22.62 -6.93 -10.04
N ASN A 206 22.31 -6.03 -10.99
CA ASN A 206 22.51 -6.30 -12.42
C ASN A 206 23.91 -5.85 -12.88
N PRO A 207 24.83 -6.81 -13.21
CA PRO A 207 26.21 -6.47 -13.58
C PRO A 207 26.31 -5.55 -14.80
N LYS A 208 25.32 -5.60 -15.72
CA LYS A 208 25.29 -4.77 -16.92
C LYS A 208 24.98 -3.30 -16.62
N LYS A 209 24.46 -3.01 -15.42
CA LYS A 209 24.09 -1.64 -14.99
C LYS A 209 25.02 -1.06 -13.96
N ILE A 210 25.70 -1.88 -13.18
CA ILE A 210 26.67 -1.43 -12.16
C ILE A 210 27.74 -0.56 -12.80
N GLY A 211 28.07 0.57 -12.16
CA GLY A 211 29.03 1.56 -12.68
C GLY A 211 28.51 2.52 -13.74
N LYS A 212 27.28 2.32 -14.24
CA LYS A 212 26.67 3.26 -15.20
C LYS A 212 26.15 4.52 -14.52
N HIS A 213 26.26 5.63 -15.21
CA HIS A 213 25.67 6.91 -14.80
C HIS A 213 24.21 6.98 -15.28
N ILE A 214 23.29 7.28 -14.36
CA ILE A 214 21.88 7.54 -14.63
C ILE A 214 21.50 8.77 -13.80
N TYR A 215 21.01 9.85 -14.43
CA TYR A 215 20.69 11.12 -13.77
C TYR A 215 21.85 11.65 -12.89
N ASP A 216 23.10 11.62 -13.42
CA ASP A 216 24.33 12.02 -12.74
C ASP A 216 24.65 11.25 -11.44
N LYS A 217 23.97 10.13 -11.20
CA LYS A 217 24.25 9.18 -10.12
C LYS A 217 24.93 7.93 -10.68
N ILE A 218 25.97 7.47 -9.98
CA ILE A 218 26.63 6.19 -10.31
C ILE A 218 25.84 5.07 -9.64
N LEU A 219 25.46 4.07 -10.44
CA LEU A 219 24.77 2.90 -9.95
C LEU A 219 25.76 1.94 -9.28
N GLY A 220 25.63 1.80 -7.97
CA GLY A 220 26.49 0.95 -7.14
C GLY A 220 26.14 -0.54 -7.20
N ASP A 221 27.08 -1.34 -6.71
CA ASP A 221 26.90 -2.78 -6.49
C ASP A 221 26.37 -3.01 -5.07
N THR A 222 25.24 -3.64 -4.93
CA THR A 222 24.58 -3.92 -3.66
C THR A 222 25.48 -4.69 -2.69
N PHE A 223 26.21 -5.68 -3.20
CA PHE A 223 27.08 -6.52 -2.37
C PHE A 223 28.30 -5.78 -1.85
N LYS A 224 28.74 -4.74 -2.56
CA LYS A 224 29.86 -3.89 -2.10
C LYS A 224 29.41 -2.79 -1.14
N SER A 225 28.18 -2.32 -1.28
CA SER A 225 27.63 -1.22 -0.49
C SER A 225 27.27 -1.62 0.96
N LYS A 226 27.09 -2.90 1.23
CA LYS A 226 26.88 -3.51 2.56
C LYS A 226 25.87 -2.74 3.44
N PRO A 227 24.58 -2.68 3.06
CA PRO A 227 23.57 -2.12 3.94
C PRO A 227 23.59 -2.78 5.31
N ASN A 228 23.39 -2.01 6.37
CA ASN A 228 23.42 -2.44 7.76
C ASN A 228 22.28 -1.80 8.58
N GLU A 229 22.29 -1.93 9.89
CA GLU A 229 21.24 -1.40 10.79
C GLU A 229 21.13 0.14 10.77
N GLU A 230 22.19 0.84 10.36
CA GLU A 230 22.21 2.30 10.20
C GLU A 230 21.71 2.76 8.82
N THR A 231 21.15 1.86 8.03
CA THR A 231 20.64 2.15 6.70
C THR A 231 19.13 1.96 6.62
N GLN A 232 18.53 2.67 5.65
CA GLN A 232 17.14 2.52 5.23
C GLN A 232 17.14 2.17 3.74
N ILE A 233 16.27 1.27 3.32
CA ILE A 233 16.27 0.82 1.92
C ILE A 233 14.87 0.92 1.32
N ILE A 234 14.75 1.65 0.22
CA ILE A 234 13.60 1.56 -0.69
C ILE A 234 13.91 0.46 -1.72
N VAL A 235 13.12 -0.60 -1.73
CA VAL A 235 13.23 -1.69 -2.71
C VAL A 235 12.22 -1.46 -3.84
N ALA A 236 12.73 -1.09 -5.03
CA ALA A 236 11.95 -0.83 -6.24
C ALA A 236 12.06 -1.98 -7.27
N VAL A 237 12.11 -3.21 -6.80
CA VAL A 237 12.22 -4.43 -7.59
C VAL A 237 10.90 -5.16 -7.55
N ALA A 238 10.23 -5.33 -8.71
CA ALA A 238 8.91 -5.95 -8.79
C ALA A 238 8.91 -7.48 -8.89
N ASN A 239 10.03 -8.09 -9.31
CA ASN A 239 10.12 -9.54 -9.45
C ASN A 239 10.15 -10.21 -8.07
N GLU A 240 9.21 -11.12 -7.81
CA GLU A 240 9.01 -11.76 -6.50
C GLU A 240 10.24 -12.60 -6.07
N GLU A 241 10.84 -13.40 -6.98
CA GLU A 241 12.03 -14.19 -6.66
C GLU A 241 13.22 -13.30 -6.28
N SER A 242 13.35 -12.15 -6.97
CA SER A 242 14.37 -11.16 -6.64
C SER A 242 14.09 -10.49 -5.29
N GLN A 243 12.83 -10.23 -4.94
CA GLN A 243 12.47 -9.70 -3.62
C GLN A 243 12.80 -10.69 -2.50
N GLU A 244 12.50 -11.98 -2.68
CA GLU A 244 12.87 -13.01 -1.69
C GLU A 244 14.39 -13.10 -1.51
N SER A 245 15.15 -13.05 -2.61
CA SER A 245 16.61 -13.01 -2.54
C SER A 245 17.11 -11.76 -1.80
N ILE A 246 16.46 -10.61 -1.99
CA ILE A 246 16.77 -9.35 -1.29
C ILE A 246 16.46 -9.48 0.21
N LYS A 247 15.31 -10.04 0.58
CA LYS A 247 14.93 -10.28 1.98
C LYS A 247 15.96 -11.15 2.70
N GLN A 248 16.47 -12.19 2.05
CA GLN A 248 17.51 -13.07 2.61
C GLN A 248 18.84 -12.33 2.89
N VAL A 249 19.17 -11.31 2.08
CA VAL A 249 20.40 -10.52 2.25
C VAL A 249 20.24 -9.46 3.34
N LEU A 250 19.03 -8.93 3.54
CA LEU A 250 18.80 -7.75 4.39
C LEU A 250 18.51 -8.05 5.85
N HIS A 251 18.53 -9.30 6.30
CA HIS A 251 18.23 -9.85 7.65
C HIS A 251 17.70 -8.89 8.74
N SER A 252 18.44 -7.83 9.09
CA SER A 252 18.08 -6.86 10.13
C SER A 252 17.95 -5.43 9.63
N THR A 253 18.13 -5.20 8.33
CA THR A 253 18.10 -3.85 7.74
C THR A 253 16.67 -3.43 7.47
N GLN A 254 16.34 -2.18 7.80
CA GLN A 254 15.01 -1.62 7.57
C GLN A 254 14.74 -1.43 6.07
N ALA A 255 13.91 -2.26 5.48
CA ALA A 255 13.57 -2.26 4.06
C ALA A 255 12.08 -2.00 3.81
N TYR A 256 11.81 -1.15 2.84
CA TYR A 256 10.48 -0.73 2.41
C TYR A 256 10.27 -1.13 0.94
N TYR A 257 9.36 -2.04 0.69
CA TYR A 257 9.08 -2.57 -0.66
C TYR A 257 8.05 -1.69 -1.36
N PHE A 258 8.44 -1.10 -2.50
CA PHE A 258 7.61 -0.18 -3.29
C PHE A 258 7.05 -0.84 -4.57
N ALA A 259 7.26 -2.14 -4.75
CA ALA A 259 6.81 -2.87 -5.93
C ALA A 259 6.43 -4.30 -5.58
#